data_b536e9bb0fa807cf8c7927b9c747814c
#
_entry.id   b536e9bb0fa807cf8c7927b9c747814c
#
_cell.length_a   1.000
_cell.length_b   1.000
_cell.length_c   1.000
_cell.angle_alpha   90.00
_cell.angle_beta   90.00
_cell.angle_gamma   90.00
#
_symmetry.space_group_name_H-M   'P 1'
#
loop_
_entity.id
_entity.type
_entity.pdbx_description
1 polymer ?
#
loop_
_entity_poly.entity_id
_entity_poly.type
_entity_poly.pdbx_seq_one_letter_code
_entity_poly.pdbx_strand_id
1 'polypeptide(L)'
;TPDFDVLSEEPEKAAIMLKERLEDFDYTGIQIIKHDGIGELIAPHVEVKVKINKIHETVAFIYKPLACHSYNVVKKGNKSVRVATIDTMLSFYFAFFYSGREYYDDDRIVCMAQYLFDVQQKNRLQQKGVLKRFSIDCYGKQETLEEMRNIKSEKYKELKGDRGSKEYESWFLRYVPFEQHTYNKSQSHSNKKTKDNKKHSSRASTTKKRNKKTKKNAKGKGIFGLF
;
A
#
# COMPACT_ATOMS: atom_id res chain seq x y z
N THR A 1 -8.26 -14.23 -10.78
CA THR A 1 -8.28 -15.30 -9.73
C THR A 1 -7.98 -14.64 -8.39
N PRO A 2 -8.68 -14.98 -7.30
CA PRO A 2 -8.32 -14.49 -5.98
C PRO A 2 -6.98 -15.06 -5.53
N ASP A 3 -6.14 -14.23 -5.00
CA ASP A 3 -4.84 -14.54 -4.43
C ASP A 3 -4.87 -14.46 -2.89
N PHE A 4 -3.88 -15.04 -2.24
CA PHE A 4 -3.74 -15.02 -0.80
C PHE A 4 -2.57 -14.12 -0.40
N ASP A 5 -2.81 -13.13 0.45
CA ASP A 5 -1.77 -12.39 1.13
C ASP A 5 -1.44 -13.08 2.46
N VAL A 6 -0.21 -13.51 2.63
CA VAL A 6 0.25 -14.33 3.76
C VAL A 6 1.46 -13.69 4.42
N LEU A 7 1.52 -13.72 5.74
CA LEU A 7 2.70 -13.33 6.51
C LEU A 7 3.51 -14.56 6.94
N SER A 8 4.82 -14.52 6.71
CA SER A 8 5.77 -15.55 7.15
C SER A 8 7.09 -14.91 7.56
N GLU A 9 7.69 -15.34 8.67
CA GLU A 9 9.05 -14.94 9.06
C GLU A 9 10.10 -15.40 8.02
N GLU A 10 9.80 -16.50 7.31
CA GLU A 10 10.65 -17.07 6.27
C GLU A 10 9.89 -17.20 4.95
N PRO A 11 9.64 -16.10 4.21
CA PRO A 11 8.80 -16.11 3.00
C PRO A 11 9.27 -17.09 1.94
N GLU A 12 10.58 -17.20 1.74
CA GLU A 12 11.15 -18.10 0.73
C GLU A 12 10.89 -19.58 1.06
N LYS A 13 11.09 -19.98 2.32
CA LYS A 13 10.77 -21.35 2.75
C LYS A 13 9.28 -21.66 2.64
N ALA A 14 8.44 -20.70 3.03
CA ALA A 14 7.00 -20.85 2.90
C ALA A 14 6.57 -21.00 1.43
N ALA A 15 7.19 -20.24 0.52
CA ALA A 15 6.94 -20.36 -0.93
C ALA A 15 7.36 -21.73 -1.48
N ILE A 16 8.51 -22.25 -1.04
CA ILE A 16 8.97 -23.60 -1.44
C ILE A 16 7.99 -24.66 -0.94
N MET A 17 7.59 -24.60 0.33
CA MET A 17 6.59 -25.53 0.89
C MET A 17 5.24 -25.44 0.14
N LEU A 18 4.81 -24.24 -0.21
CA LEU A 18 3.58 -24.05 -1.00
C LEU A 18 3.74 -24.66 -2.40
N LYS A 19 4.88 -24.45 -3.05
CA LYS A 19 5.19 -25.06 -4.35
C LYS A 19 5.11 -26.57 -4.27
N GLU A 20 5.80 -27.21 -3.32
CA GLU A 20 5.76 -28.68 -3.13
C GLU A 20 4.33 -29.17 -2.94
N ARG A 21 3.52 -28.45 -2.14
CA ARG A 21 2.11 -28.83 -1.94
C ARG A 21 1.26 -28.69 -3.21
N LEU A 22 1.52 -27.67 -4.02
CA LEU A 22 0.82 -27.50 -5.28
C LEU A 22 1.22 -28.60 -6.29
N GLU A 23 2.48 -29.00 -6.31
CA GLU A 23 2.97 -30.12 -7.11
C GLU A 23 2.32 -31.46 -6.68
N ASP A 24 2.11 -31.70 -5.37
CA ASP A 24 1.36 -32.86 -4.85
C ASP A 24 -0.10 -32.91 -5.35
N PHE A 25 -0.66 -31.77 -5.78
CA PHE A 25 -2.00 -31.65 -6.38
C PHE A 25 -1.98 -31.52 -7.92
N ASP A 26 -0.91 -31.99 -8.55
CA ASP A 26 -0.74 -32.00 -10.02
C ASP A 26 -0.69 -30.62 -10.70
N TYR A 27 -0.48 -29.53 -9.94
CA TYR A 27 -0.22 -28.24 -10.54
C TYR A 27 1.19 -28.18 -11.11
N THR A 28 1.32 -27.61 -12.33
CA THR A 28 2.60 -27.52 -13.05
C THR A 28 2.95 -26.09 -13.41
N GLY A 29 4.20 -25.84 -13.81
CA GLY A 29 4.66 -24.53 -14.23
C GLY A 29 4.62 -23.51 -13.11
N ILE A 30 4.95 -23.91 -11.88
CA ILE A 30 4.96 -23.06 -10.68
C ILE A 30 6.21 -22.19 -10.71
N GLN A 31 6.00 -20.89 -10.54
CA GLN A 31 7.06 -19.88 -10.48
C GLN A 31 7.07 -19.21 -9.11
N ILE A 32 8.28 -19.01 -8.58
CA ILE A 32 8.53 -18.26 -7.35
C ILE A 32 9.31 -17.00 -7.76
N ILE A 33 8.70 -15.84 -7.54
CA ILE A 33 9.28 -14.54 -7.92
C ILE A 33 9.54 -13.74 -6.64
N LYS A 34 10.78 -13.22 -6.51
CA LYS A 34 11.15 -12.37 -5.37
C LYS A 34 10.92 -10.92 -5.74
N HIS A 35 10.33 -10.18 -4.85
CA HIS A 35 10.10 -8.74 -4.96
C HIS A 35 10.84 -8.01 -3.84
N ASP A 36 11.50 -6.92 -4.20
CA ASP A 36 12.17 -6.05 -3.24
C ASP A 36 11.17 -5.29 -2.39
N GLY A 37 11.53 -5.03 -1.15
CA GLY A 37 10.78 -4.17 -0.24
C GLY A 37 10.80 -2.70 -0.67
N ILE A 38 10.00 -1.88 0.01
CA ILE A 38 9.98 -0.43 -0.13
C ILE A 38 10.15 0.19 1.26
N GLY A 39 11.38 0.49 1.65
CA GLY A 39 11.68 1.10 2.94
C GLY A 39 11.00 0.38 4.10
N GLU A 40 10.28 1.14 4.92
CA GLU A 40 9.49 0.62 6.04
C GLU A 40 8.02 0.36 5.69
N LEU A 41 7.63 0.52 4.42
CA LEU A 41 6.23 0.40 3.98
C LEU A 41 5.86 -1.03 3.61
N ILE A 42 6.69 -1.67 2.78
CA ILE A 42 6.44 -3.02 2.27
C ILE A 42 7.72 -3.83 2.43
N ALA A 43 7.63 -4.94 3.15
CA ALA A 43 8.74 -5.87 3.27
C ALA A 43 9.10 -6.52 1.93
N PRO A 44 10.34 -7.00 1.77
CA PRO A 44 10.64 -7.97 0.73
C PRO A 44 9.67 -9.14 0.82
N HIS A 45 9.18 -9.59 -0.33
CA HIS A 45 8.15 -10.63 -0.38
C HIS A 45 8.33 -11.53 -1.59
N VAL A 46 7.62 -12.64 -1.55
CA VAL A 46 7.69 -13.68 -2.58
C VAL A 46 6.31 -13.89 -3.18
N GLU A 47 6.24 -13.85 -4.49
CA GLU A 47 5.05 -14.17 -5.26
C GLU A 47 5.13 -15.60 -5.76
N VAL A 48 4.06 -16.38 -5.58
CA VAL A 48 3.91 -17.74 -6.12
C VAL A 48 2.87 -17.71 -7.22
N LYS A 49 3.29 -18.10 -8.42
CA LYS A 49 2.42 -18.23 -9.61
C LYS A 49 2.27 -19.68 -10.02
N VAL A 50 1.11 -20.01 -10.56
CA VAL A 50 0.79 -21.31 -11.10
C VAL A 50 0.31 -21.16 -12.54
N LYS A 51 0.69 -22.08 -13.41
CA LYS A 51 0.21 -22.07 -14.78
C LYS A 51 -1.18 -22.70 -14.87
N ILE A 52 -2.18 -21.86 -15.17
CA ILE A 52 -3.58 -22.24 -15.38
C ILE A 52 -3.97 -21.85 -16.81
N ASN A 53 -4.44 -22.82 -17.62
CA ASN A 53 -4.88 -22.56 -18.99
C ASN A 53 -3.86 -21.76 -19.84
N LYS A 54 -2.58 -22.08 -19.73
CA LYS A 54 -1.43 -21.44 -20.43
C LYS A 54 -1.06 -20.04 -19.89
N ILE A 55 -1.75 -19.51 -18.90
CA ILE A 55 -1.48 -18.21 -18.28
C ILE A 55 -0.90 -18.47 -16.88
N HIS A 56 0.08 -17.68 -16.46
CA HIS A 56 0.56 -17.71 -15.09
C HIS A 56 -0.29 -16.79 -14.23
N GLU A 57 -1.00 -17.38 -13.28
CA GLU A 57 -1.83 -16.65 -12.31
C GLU A 57 -1.18 -16.66 -10.94
N THR A 58 -1.20 -15.53 -10.26
CA THR A 58 -0.71 -15.41 -8.88
C THR A 58 -1.68 -16.10 -7.94
N VAL A 59 -1.16 -16.99 -7.10
CA VAL A 59 -1.95 -17.70 -6.07
C VAL A 59 -1.65 -17.19 -4.67
N ALA A 60 -0.45 -16.69 -4.43
CA ALA A 60 -0.11 -16.12 -3.13
C ALA A 60 1.02 -15.08 -3.23
N PHE A 61 0.90 -14.04 -2.40
CA PHE A 61 2.01 -13.19 -1.98
C PHE A 61 2.37 -13.51 -0.53
N ILE A 62 3.64 -13.74 -0.25
CA ILE A 62 4.15 -14.11 1.07
C ILE A 62 5.09 -13.02 1.55
N TYR A 63 4.66 -12.23 2.52
CA TYR A 63 5.37 -11.08 3.06
C TYR A 63 6.10 -11.43 4.36
N LYS A 64 7.29 -10.87 4.55
CA LYS A 64 7.92 -10.84 5.86
C LYS A 64 7.21 -9.81 6.74
N PRO A 65 6.85 -10.11 8.00
CA PRO A 65 6.24 -9.12 8.88
C PRO A 65 7.25 -8.02 9.22
N LEU A 66 6.86 -6.74 9.07
CA LEU A 66 7.66 -5.57 9.47
C LEU A 66 7.38 -5.15 10.92
N ALA A 67 6.29 -5.64 11.49
CA ALA A 67 5.86 -5.33 12.85
C ALA A 67 5.07 -6.51 13.42
N CYS A 68 4.56 -6.38 14.65
CA CYS A 68 3.63 -7.35 15.19
C CYS A 68 2.22 -7.08 14.64
N HIS A 69 1.82 -7.86 13.65
CA HIS A 69 0.54 -7.71 12.94
C HIS A 69 -0.57 -8.50 13.64
N SER A 70 -1.64 -7.82 14.02
CA SER A 70 -2.73 -8.45 14.76
C SER A 70 -3.56 -9.41 13.90
N TYR A 71 -3.96 -10.53 14.50
CA TYR A 71 -4.78 -11.55 13.85
C TYR A 71 -5.83 -12.12 14.79
N ASN A 72 -6.85 -12.76 14.23
CA ASN A 72 -7.82 -13.58 14.93
C ASN A 72 -7.69 -15.04 14.50
N VAL A 73 -7.97 -15.95 15.43
CA VAL A 73 -8.04 -17.38 15.12
C VAL A 73 -9.46 -17.74 14.74
N VAL A 74 -9.62 -18.21 13.51
CA VAL A 74 -10.90 -18.73 13.00
C VAL A 74 -10.83 -20.25 12.99
N LYS A 75 -11.79 -20.88 13.70
CA LYS A 75 -11.89 -22.35 13.78
C LYS A 75 -12.96 -22.84 12.81
N LYS A 76 -12.63 -23.89 12.04
CA LYS A 76 -13.57 -24.60 11.17
C LYS A 76 -13.34 -26.11 11.35
N GLY A 77 -14.22 -26.75 12.10
CA GLY A 77 -14.02 -28.14 12.53
C GLY A 77 -12.74 -28.26 13.37
N ASN A 78 -11.89 -29.21 13.02
CA ASN A 78 -10.61 -29.47 13.71
C ASN A 78 -9.45 -28.59 13.21
N LYS A 79 -9.71 -27.69 12.25
CA LYS A 79 -8.69 -26.79 11.68
C LYS A 79 -8.86 -25.39 12.24
N SER A 80 -7.73 -24.71 12.43
CA SER A 80 -7.70 -23.29 12.81
C SER A 80 -6.84 -22.51 11.80
N VAL A 81 -7.30 -21.31 11.44
CA VAL A 81 -6.58 -20.40 10.55
C VAL A 81 -6.43 -19.05 11.25
N ARG A 82 -5.26 -18.46 11.17
CA ARG A 82 -5.01 -17.09 11.61
C ARG A 82 -5.42 -16.14 10.49
N VAL A 83 -6.36 -15.27 10.76
CA VAL A 83 -6.85 -14.28 9.80
C VAL A 83 -6.49 -12.89 10.32
N ALA A 84 -5.82 -12.08 9.50
CA ALA A 84 -5.46 -10.72 9.84
C ALA A 84 -6.69 -9.91 10.29
N THR A 85 -6.51 -9.01 11.24
CA THR A 85 -7.58 -8.08 11.63
C THR A 85 -7.81 -7.04 10.54
N ILE A 86 -8.95 -6.34 10.61
CA ILE A 86 -9.28 -5.24 9.68
C ILE A 86 -8.17 -4.18 9.70
N ASP A 87 -7.68 -3.77 10.88
CA ASP A 87 -6.63 -2.77 11.00
C ASP A 87 -5.33 -3.23 10.32
N THR A 88 -4.97 -4.52 10.46
CA THR A 88 -3.81 -5.09 9.74
C THR A 88 -4.03 -5.08 8.23
N MET A 89 -5.18 -5.53 7.74
CA MET A 89 -5.49 -5.55 6.30
C MET A 89 -5.46 -4.14 5.71
N LEU A 90 -6.06 -3.16 6.38
CA LEU A 90 -6.07 -1.76 5.93
C LEU A 90 -4.67 -1.17 5.89
N SER A 91 -3.79 -1.50 6.85
CA SER A 91 -2.40 -1.02 6.83
C SER A 91 -1.65 -1.51 5.59
N PHE A 92 -1.84 -2.77 5.18
CA PHE A 92 -1.28 -3.31 3.95
C PHE A 92 -1.89 -2.65 2.70
N TYR A 93 -3.21 -2.51 2.62
CA TYR A 93 -3.86 -1.88 1.46
C TYR A 93 -3.41 -0.44 1.26
N PHE A 94 -3.27 0.34 2.33
CA PHE A 94 -2.74 1.69 2.21
C PHE A 94 -1.26 1.73 1.83
N ALA A 95 -0.46 0.77 2.32
CA ALA A 95 0.93 0.64 1.89
C ALA A 95 1.02 0.29 0.40
N PHE A 96 0.20 -0.64 -0.09
CA PHE A 96 0.14 -1.02 -1.51
C PHE A 96 -0.29 0.16 -2.39
N PHE A 97 -1.35 0.85 -2.01
CA PHE A 97 -1.84 2.04 -2.69
C PHE A 97 -0.76 3.13 -2.76
N TYR A 98 -0.08 3.41 -1.64
CA TYR A 98 0.99 4.40 -1.59
C TYR A 98 2.21 4.01 -2.43
N SER A 99 2.49 2.72 -2.55
CA SER A 99 3.66 2.23 -3.28
C SER A 99 3.60 2.48 -4.79
N GLY A 100 2.40 2.56 -5.36
CA GLY A 100 2.16 2.82 -6.78
C GLY A 100 2.81 1.78 -7.70
N ARG A 101 2.95 0.52 -7.27
CA ARG A 101 3.51 -0.55 -8.10
C ARG A 101 2.48 -0.99 -9.16
N GLU A 102 2.95 -1.26 -10.37
CA GLU A 102 2.10 -1.58 -11.53
C GLU A 102 1.21 -2.83 -11.33
N TYR A 103 1.62 -3.77 -10.47
CA TYR A 103 0.84 -4.98 -10.19
C TYR A 103 -0.21 -4.79 -9.08
N TYR A 104 -0.29 -3.61 -8.47
CA TYR A 104 -1.37 -3.24 -7.58
C TYR A 104 -2.43 -2.43 -8.34
N ASP A 105 -3.66 -2.91 -8.30
CA ASP A 105 -4.82 -2.22 -8.88
C ASP A 105 -5.41 -1.28 -7.81
N ASP A 106 -5.19 0.02 -7.98
CA ASP A 106 -5.61 1.05 -7.04
C ASP A 106 -7.12 1.05 -6.81
N ASP A 107 -7.92 0.88 -7.86
CA ASP A 107 -9.39 0.86 -7.76
C ASP A 107 -9.86 -0.36 -6.95
N ARG A 108 -9.24 -1.51 -7.19
CA ARG A 108 -9.51 -2.74 -6.42
C ARG A 108 -9.14 -2.57 -4.94
N ILE A 109 -7.97 -1.99 -4.65
CA ILE A 109 -7.50 -1.75 -3.27
C ILE A 109 -8.45 -0.83 -2.53
N VAL A 110 -8.86 0.27 -3.15
CA VAL A 110 -9.81 1.23 -2.55
C VAL A 110 -11.17 0.56 -2.31
N CYS A 111 -11.65 -0.24 -3.25
CA CYS A 111 -12.91 -0.99 -3.10
C CYS A 111 -12.84 -2.00 -1.93
N MET A 112 -11.74 -2.74 -1.79
CA MET A 112 -11.53 -3.66 -0.67
C MET A 112 -11.42 -2.92 0.67
N ALA A 113 -10.72 -1.79 0.72
CA ALA A 113 -10.63 -0.95 1.90
C ALA A 113 -12.01 -0.42 2.32
N GLN A 114 -12.81 0.06 1.37
CA GLN A 114 -14.20 0.49 1.63
C GLN A 114 -15.04 -0.64 2.20
N TYR A 115 -14.95 -1.84 1.63
CA TYR A 115 -15.66 -3.01 2.15
C TYR A 115 -15.28 -3.32 3.61
N LEU A 116 -14.01 -3.27 3.96
CA LEU A 116 -13.54 -3.48 5.34
C LEU A 116 -14.07 -2.41 6.29
N PHE A 117 -14.14 -1.15 5.86
CA PHE A 117 -14.75 -0.07 6.61
C PHE A 117 -16.24 -0.33 6.86
N ASP A 118 -16.97 -0.76 5.85
CA ASP A 118 -18.41 -1.06 5.96
C ASP A 118 -18.66 -2.23 6.93
N VAL A 119 -17.83 -3.28 6.87
CA VAL A 119 -17.88 -4.41 7.82
C VAL A 119 -17.59 -3.92 9.23
N GLN A 120 -16.59 -3.07 9.40
CA GLN A 120 -16.24 -2.49 10.71
C GLN A 120 -17.39 -1.66 11.27
N GLN A 121 -18.03 -0.81 10.46
CA GLN A 121 -19.15 0.01 10.90
C GLN A 121 -20.37 -0.83 11.32
N LYS A 122 -20.72 -1.85 10.54
CA LYS A 122 -21.81 -2.77 10.87
C LYS A 122 -21.59 -3.54 12.17
N ASN A 123 -20.33 -3.88 12.47
CA ASN A 123 -19.97 -4.71 13.61
C ASN A 123 -19.32 -3.93 14.77
N ARG A 124 -19.40 -2.60 14.73
CA ARG A 124 -18.65 -1.69 15.61
C ARG A 124 -18.74 -2.00 17.11
N LEU A 125 -19.94 -2.31 17.59
CA LEU A 125 -20.19 -2.54 19.03
C LEU A 125 -20.09 -4.01 19.42
N GLN A 126 -20.33 -4.93 18.52
CA GLN A 126 -20.52 -6.33 18.86
C GLN A 126 -19.28 -7.20 18.56
N GLN A 127 -18.35 -6.74 17.73
CA GLN A 127 -17.17 -7.52 17.31
C GLN A 127 -17.54 -8.95 16.82
N LYS A 128 -18.75 -9.10 16.27
CA LYS A 128 -19.25 -10.38 15.76
C LYS A 128 -18.72 -10.62 14.35
N GLY A 129 -18.58 -11.91 14.00
CA GLY A 129 -18.11 -12.32 12.68
C GLY A 129 -16.63 -12.66 12.63
N VAL A 130 -16.17 -13.06 11.45
CA VAL A 130 -14.79 -13.52 11.19
C VAL A 130 -13.83 -12.33 11.13
N LEU A 131 -14.24 -11.26 10.48
CA LEU A 131 -13.43 -10.06 10.35
C LEU A 131 -13.67 -9.13 11.54
N LYS A 132 -12.68 -9.06 12.42
CA LYS A 132 -12.68 -8.18 13.60
C LYS A 132 -11.73 -7.00 13.36
N ARG A 133 -11.99 -5.89 14.03
CA ARG A 133 -11.20 -4.68 13.90
C ARG A 133 -9.77 -4.88 14.38
N PHE A 134 -9.60 -5.41 15.58
CA PHE A 134 -8.29 -5.62 16.20
C PHE A 134 -8.30 -6.86 17.09
N SER A 135 -7.12 -7.32 17.45
CA SER A 135 -6.89 -8.40 18.43
C SER A 135 -5.64 -8.06 19.24
N ILE A 136 -5.53 -8.65 20.42
CA ILE A 136 -4.30 -8.60 21.22
C ILE A 136 -3.26 -9.60 20.75
N ASP A 137 -3.70 -10.63 20.02
CA ASP A 137 -2.78 -11.60 19.41
C ASP A 137 -2.16 -11.00 18.15
N CYS A 138 -0.84 -11.08 18.02
CA CYS A 138 -0.16 -10.61 16.83
C CYS A 138 0.95 -11.57 16.38
N TYR A 139 1.34 -11.42 15.12
CA TYR A 139 2.38 -12.20 14.46
C TYR A 139 3.47 -11.28 13.92
N GLY A 140 4.73 -11.63 14.17
CA GLY A 140 5.90 -10.82 13.88
C GLY A 140 6.48 -10.17 15.15
N LYS A 141 7.61 -9.51 15.00
CA LYS A 141 8.32 -8.84 16.09
C LYS A 141 8.05 -7.34 16.02
N GLN A 142 7.62 -6.75 17.13
CA GLN A 142 7.61 -5.30 17.28
C GLN A 142 9.01 -4.84 17.68
N GLU A 143 9.65 -4.02 16.86
CA GLU A 143 10.93 -3.38 17.20
C GLU A 143 10.74 -2.36 18.32
N THR A 144 11.77 -2.22 19.15
CA THR A 144 11.81 -1.18 20.17
C THR A 144 12.03 0.20 19.53
N LEU A 145 11.64 1.26 20.23
CA LEU A 145 11.91 2.64 19.77
C LEU A 145 13.41 2.91 19.54
N GLU A 146 14.26 2.27 20.32
CA GLU A 146 15.72 2.41 20.18
C GLU A 146 16.22 1.72 18.90
N GLU A 147 15.79 0.50 18.65
CA GLU A 147 16.09 -0.23 17.40
C GLU A 147 15.63 0.58 16.17
N MET A 148 14.37 1.07 16.16
CA MET A 148 13.85 1.89 15.08
C MET A 148 14.64 3.18 14.86
N ARG A 149 15.05 3.87 15.92
CA ARG A 149 15.87 5.09 15.84
C ARG A 149 17.25 4.79 15.27
N ASN A 150 17.85 3.68 15.66
CA ASN A 150 19.16 3.27 15.17
C ASN A 150 19.08 2.95 13.67
N ILE A 151 18.12 2.14 13.22
CA ILE A 151 17.88 1.82 11.81
C ILE A 151 17.67 3.11 11.00
N LYS A 152 16.79 4.01 11.45
CA LYS A 152 16.55 5.28 10.77
C LYS A 152 17.78 6.19 10.74
N SER A 153 18.59 6.19 11.79
CA SER A 153 19.83 6.96 11.83
C SER A 153 20.86 6.45 10.81
N GLU A 154 20.98 5.14 10.68
CA GLU A 154 21.86 4.52 9.67
C GLU A 154 21.36 4.82 8.25
N LYS A 155 20.10 4.62 7.98
CA LYS A 155 19.49 4.94 6.69
C LYS A 155 19.59 6.42 6.34
N TYR A 156 19.47 7.31 7.32
CA TYR A 156 19.72 8.74 7.10
C TYR A 156 21.15 9.02 6.68
N LYS A 157 22.15 8.40 7.31
CA LYS A 157 23.56 8.58 6.94
C LYS A 157 23.82 8.12 5.50
N GLU A 158 23.22 6.99 5.09
CA GLU A 158 23.33 6.49 3.73
C GLU A 158 22.70 7.43 2.69
N LEU A 159 21.45 7.85 2.96
CA LEU A 159 20.59 8.49 1.95
C LEU A 159 20.58 10.02 2.01
N LYS A 160 21.22 10.66 3.01
CA LYS A 160 21.22 12.12 3.20
C LYS A 160 21.72 12.92 1.99
N GLY A 161 22.58 12.30 1.16
CA GLY A 161 23.12 12.91 -0.06
C GLY A 161 22.14 12.99 -1.21
N ASP A 162 21.10 12.15 -1.20
CA ASP A 162 20.05 12.09 -2.26
C ASP A 162 18.65 12.08 -1.65
N ARG A 163 18.30 13.23 -1.06
CA ARG A 163 17.00 13.42 -0.38
C ARG A 163 15.79 13.46 -1.34
N GLY A 164 16.03 13.54 -2.65
CA GLY A 164 15.01 13.50 -3.67
C GLY A 164 14.77 12.10 -4.25
N SER A 165 15.54 11.09 -3.80
CA SER A 165 15.36 9.73 -4.27
C SER A 165 14.07 9.09 -3.71
N LYS A 166 13.48 8.18 -4.50
CA LYS A 166 12.34 7.39 -4.04
C LYS A 166 12.70 6.56 -2.80
N GLU A 167 13.95 6.13 -2.69
CA GLU A 167 14.42 5.37 -1.54
C GLU A 167 14.44 6.23 -0.27
N TYR A 168 14.98 7.46 -0.35
CA TYR A 168 14.90 8.40 0.78
C TYR A 168 13.46 8.69 1.18
N GLU A 169 12.59 8.94 0.21
CA GLU A 169 11.16 9.20 0.48
C GLU A 169 10.47 8.01 1.15
N SER A 170 10.80 6.78 0.77
CA SER A 170 10.22 5.57 1.37
C SER A 170 10.61 5.35 2.85
N TRP A 171 11.81 5.85 3.25
CA TRP A 171 12.28 5.79 4.63
C TRP A 171 11.89 6.99 5.48
N PHE A 172 11.72 8.15 4.84
CA PHE A 172 11.48 9.44 5.52
C PHE A 172 10.25 10.14 4.94
N LEU A 173 9.14 9.46 5.03
CA LEU A 173 7.85 9.94 4.52
C LEU A 173 7.53 11.35 5.00
N ARG A 174 7.22 12.23 4.06
CA ARG A 174 6.69 13.55 4.36
C ARG A 174 5.21 13.59 3.99
N TYR A 175 4.42 14.17 4.87
CA TYR A 175 3.04 14.45 4.54
C TYR A 175 2.98 15.63 3.54
N VAL A 176 2.64 15.31 2.28
CA VAL A 176 2.54 16.29 1.20
C VAL A 176 1.13 16.21 0.60
N PRO A 177 0.14 16.91 1.19
CA PRO A 177 -1.27 16.63 0.96
C PRO A 177 -1.80 16.90 -0.45
N PHE A 178 -1.08 17.59 -1.33
CA PHE A 178 -1.60 17.97 -2.65
C PHE A 178 -0.64 17.78 -3.84
N GLU A 179 0.64 17.53 -3.62
CA GLU A 179 1.62 17.46 -4.72
C GLU A 179 1.73 16.08 -5.36
N GLN A 180 1.42 15.01 -4.64
CA GLN A 180 1.63 13.63 -5.14
C GLN A 180 0.65 13.20 -6.21
N HIS A 181 -0.59 13.69 -6.20
CA HIS A 181 -1.59 13.34 -7.22
C HIS A 181 -1.34 13.95 -8.60
N THR A 182 -0.54 15.01 -8.68
CA THR A 182 -0.19 15.67 -9.95
C THR A 182 1.03 15.05 -10.63
N TYR A 183 1.94 14.44 -9.88
CA TYR A 183 3.20 13.92 -10.41
C TYR A 183 3.04 12.64 -11.23
N ASN A 184 2.14 11.75 -10.85
CA ASN A 184 1.92 10.48 -11.55
C ASN A 184 1.07 10.62 -12.84
N LYS A 185 0.26 11.67 -12.96
CA LYS A 185 -0.52 11.93 -14.19
C LYS A 185 0.29 12.56 -15.32
N SER A 186 1.39 13.26 -15.03
CA SER A 186 2.20 13.92 -16.05
C SER A 186 3.21 12.98 -16.74
N GLN A 187 3.57 11.85 -16.14
CA GLN A 187 4.49 10.89 -16.76
C GLN A 187 3.82 9.87 -17.70
N SER A 188 2.51 9.64 -17.54
CA SER A 188 1.79 8.69 -18.41
C SER A 188 1.32 9.29 -19.75
N HIS A 189 1.46 10.61 -19.97
CA HIS A 189 0.96 11.30 -21.16
C HIS A 189 2.04 11.88 -22.10
N SER A 190 3.34 11.69 -21.83
CA SER A 190 4.40 12.28 -22.64
C SER A 190 4.94 11.40 -23.77
N ASN A 191 4.38 10.22 -24.03
CA ASN A 191 4.87 9.32 -25.08
C ASN A 191 3.92 9.05 -26.24
N LYS A 192 3.05 10.01 -26.61
CA LYS A 192 2.39 9.97 -27.92
C LYS A 192 2.01 11.38 -28.38
N LYS A 193 2.92 12.08 -29.04
CA LYS A 193 2.55 12.99 -30.14
C LYS A 193 3.68 13.07 -31.15
N THR A 194 3.49 12.36 -32.23
CA THR A 194 4.09 12.50 -33.55
C THR A 194 3.84 13.90 -34.08
N LYS A 195 4.83 14.35 -34.82
CA LYS A 195 4.88 15.49 -35.74
C LYS A 195 3.57 15.69 -36.50
N ASP A 196 3.07 16.93 -36.59
CA ASP A 196 2.83 17.56 -37.85
C ASP A 196 2.41 19.03 -37.75
N ASN A 197 3.13 19.84 -38.54
CA ASN A 197 2.81 21.05 -39.30
C ASN A 197 2.26 22.35 -38.69
N LYS A 198 3.17 23.33 -38.70
CA LYS A 198 3.14 24.69 -39.30
C LYS A 198 1.78 25.27 -39.74
N LYS A 199 1.42 26.45 -39.24
CA LYS A 199 1.39 27.78 -39.90
C LYS A 199 0.42 28.77 -39.27
N HIS A 200 0.93 30.00 -39.10
CA HIS A 200 0.26 31.33 -39.15
C HIS A 200 -0.93 31.60 -38.23
N SER A 201 -1.05 32.68 -37.52
CA SER A 201 -0.76 34.09 -37.81
C SER A 201 -1.04 34.95 -36.54
N SER A 202 -0.35 36.04 -36.46
CA SER A 202 -0.48 37.20 -35.62
C SER A 202 -1.90 37.74 -35.39
N ARG A 203 -2.22 38.21 -34.20
CA ARG A 203 -2.76 39.55 -34.00
C ARG A 203 -2.84 39.94 -32.52
N ALA A 204 -2.38 41.16 -32.26
CA ALA A 204 -2.34 41.86 -31.03
C ALA A 204 -3.73 42.40 -30.63
N SER A 205 -3.95 42.64 -29.34
CA SER A 205 -4.26 43.96 -28.73
C SER A 205 -4.96 43.83 -27.39
N THR A 206 -4.36 44.41 -26.44
CA THR A 206 -4.69 45.56 -25.59
C THR A 206 -5.68 45.37 -24.44
N THR A 207 -5.08 45.56 -23.25
CA THR A 207 -5.52 46.36 -22.10
C THR A 207 -6.96 46.23 -21.54
N LYS A 208 -7.04 45.94 -20.24
CA LYS A 208 -7.54 46.92 -19.23
C LYS A 208 -7.38 46.41 -17.81
N LYS A 209 -6.59 47.20 -17.04
CA LYS A 209 -6.57 47.25 -15.57
C LYS A 209 -7.95 47.66 -15.05
N ARG A 210 -8.39 47.02 -13.95
CA ARG A 210 -9.26 47.73 -13.00
C ARG A 210 -9.08 47.19 -11.57
N ASN A 211 -8.52 48.07 -10.75
CA ASN A 211 -8.48 48.02 -9.28
C ASN A 211 -9.88 48.17 -8.68
N LYS A 212 -10.10 47.54 -7.52
CA LYS A 212 -10.71 48.12 -6.28
C LYS A 212 -10.94 46.93 -5.31
N LYS A 213 -10.23 46.92 -4.22
CA LYS A 213 -10.36 47.53 -2.89
C LYS A 213 -11.53 47.02 -2.04
N THR A 214 -11.11 46.38 -0.92
CA THR A 214 -11.55 46.48 0.48
C THR A 214 -12.89 45.93 0.95
N LYS A 215 -12.83 45.09 1.99
CA LYS A 215 -13.13 45.26 3.44
C LYS A 215 -13.26 43.88 4.08
N LYS A 216 -12.50 43.56 5.07
CA LYS A 216 -12.56 43.64 6.55
C LYS A 216 -13.79 43.04 7.22
N ASN A 217 -13.45 42.20 8.22
CA ASN A 217 -14.21 41.76 9.41
C ASN A 217 -15.14 40.54 9.21
N ALA A 218 -15.19 39.53 10.10
CA ALA A 218 -15.06 39.56 11.55
C ALA A 218 -14.79 38.15 12.11
N LYS A 219 -14.21 38.15 13.25
CA LYS A 219 -14.14 37.20 14.34
C LYS A 219 -15.28 36.17 14.45
N GLY A 220 -14.93 34.94 14.70
CA GLY A 220 -15.79 33.91 15.34
C GLY A 220 -14.94 32.89 16.06
N LYS A 221 -14.98 32.99 17.35
CA LYS A 221 -14.37 32.13 18.36
C LYS A 221 -15.00 30.74 18.38
N GLY A 222 -14.14 29.73 18.61
CA GLY A 222 -14.37 28.84 19.77
C GLY A 222 -14.89 27.49 19.44
N ILE A 223 -14.25 26.57 19.99
CA ILE A 223 -14.56 25.54 20.99
C ILE A 223 -14.07 24.18 20.54
N PHE A 224 -13.04 23.76 21.18
CA PHE A 224 -12.80 22.58 22.02
C PHE A 224 -13.81 21.44 21.87
N GLY A 225 -13.28 20.25 21.69
CA GLY A 225 -13.93 18.98 21.95
C GLY A 225 -12.96 17.83 21.75
N LEU A 226 -12.22 17.51 22.80
CA LEU A 226 -11.60 16.22 23.07
C LEU A 226 -12.63 15.09 22.95
N PHE A 227 -12.28 14.01 22.25
CA PHE A 227 -12.23 12.63 22.83
C PHE A 227 -11.39 11.79 21.89
#